data_b1e232fc539b4475de8a33b584968925
#
_entry.id   b1e232fc539b4475de8a33b584968925
#
_cell.length_a   1.000
_cell.length_b   1.000
_cell.length_c   1.000
_cell.angle_alpha   90.00
_cell.angle_beta   90.00
_cell.angle_gamma   90.00
#
_symmetry.space_group_name_H-M   'P 1'
#
loop_
_entity.id
_entity.type
_entity.pdbx_description
1 polymer ?
#
loop_
_entity_poly.entity_id
_entity_poly.type
_entity_poly.pdbx_seq_one_letter_code
_entity_poly.pdbx_strand_id
1 'polypeptide(L)'
;MERDRRRRKKRRRNRKTTRKGFVFLVLLLVIIGAAGVLKMTKAVPGLFRESGNVLLSDSGQKIEFPELNVSEEDVADGFYYQKLSEQEKQVYREILQGVRSMEETILLHAGENDEAGKIYEYLMYDRPELFWCDGSSKMTVYKDYTEFHPSYICTPDQRESRREQIENAAQEALAGAQGCETAYEKIKYIFKYLVDTVDYDQNALDNQNIYSSLVGKKSVCAGYSRAAQYLLKQMGIECIYVVGTVKEQGAHAWNIVKCDDKYYQMDVTFGDPIFQENETGETLPHDLVNYEYLCCTDEEIFTDHQQDDFVPYPVCDSNDLEYYRINGLYYETFDENEIYEKMKAGIEQEQEMFAIRFSENAVYEVAKEKIIDNLIPQAAQFLVDFRQLEEVKYTYAVDDRKRIIMIFWYS
;
A
#
# COMPACT_ATOMS: atom_id res chain seq x y z
N MET A 1 -34.01 31.66 -43.20
CA MET A 1 -34.04 30.17 -43.15
C MET A 1 -32.71 29.48 -43.45
N GLU A 2 -31.86 30.00 -44.33
CA GLU A 2 -30.60 29.34 -44.71
C GLU A 2 -29.44 29.51 -43.71
N ARG A 3 -29.42 30.63 -42.95
CA ARG A 3 -28.39 30.83 -41.89
C ARG A 3 -28.56 29.89 -40.68
N ASP A 4 -29.76 29.45 -40.34
CA ASP A 4 -30.03 28.52 -39.24
C ASP A 4 -29.68 27.08 -39.61
N ARG A 5 -29.85 26.69 -40.88
CA ARG A 5 -29.41 25.37 -41.37
C ARG A 5 -27.90 25.21 -41.36
N ARG A 6 -27.12 26.28 -41.62
CA ARG A 6 -25.64 26.25 -41.58
C ARG A 6 -25.12 26.18 -40.14
N ARG A 7 -25.77 26.86 -39.15
CA ARG A 7 -25.42 26.75 -37.72
C ARG A 7 -25.71 25.37 -37.16
N ARG A 8 -26.81 24.71 -37.53
CA ARG A 8 -27.14 23.34 -37.09
C ARG A 8 -26.21 22.31 -37.69
N LYS A 9 -25.75 22.47 -38.95
CA LYS A 9 -24.75 21.59 -39.58
C LYS A 9 -23.37 21.75 -38.97
N LYS A 10 -22.95 22.96 -38.57
CA LYS A 10 -21.68 23.23 -37.89
C LYS A 10 -21.66 22.68 -36.47
N ARG A 11 -22.76 22.77 -35.71
CA ARG A 11 -22.91 22.13 -34.39
C ARG A 11 -22.91 20.59 -34.44
N ARG A 12 -23.54 20.00 -35.47
CA ARG A 12 -23.48 18.53 -35.64
C ARG A 12 -22.11 18.03 -36.08
N ARG A 13 -21.34 18.82 -36.82
CA ARG A 13 -19.99 18.44 -37.23
C ARG A 13 -18.98 18.55 -36.08
N ASN A 14 -19.11 19.54 -35.21
CA ASN A 14 -18.26 19.65 -34.00
C ASN A 14 -18.57 18.56 -32.99
N ARG A 15 -19.84 18.13 -32.83
CA ARG A 15 -20.19 17.01 -31.94
C ARG A 15 -19.66 15.67 -32.43
N LYS A 16 -19.53 15.46 -33.74
CA LYS A 16 -18.92 14.21 -34.28
C LYS A 16 -17.39 14.20 -34.20
N THR A 17 -16.74 15.37 -34.25
CA THR A 17 -15.27 15.47 -34.10
C THR A 17 -14.85 15.31 -32.65
N THR A 18 -15.62 15.85 -31.68
CA THR A 18 -15.37 15.68 -30.25
C THR A 18 -15.56 14.23 -29.81
N ARG A 19 -16.59 13.52 -30.33
CA ARG A 19 -16.77 12.10 -30.04
C ARG A 19 -15.66 11.19 -30.61
N LYS A 20 -15.12 11.52 -31.79
CA LYS A 20 -13.98 10.76 -32.36
C LYS A 20 -12.66 11.06 -31.64
N GLY A 21 -12.46 12.29 -31.15
CA GLY A 21 -11.31 12.66 -30.33
C GLY A 21 -11.34 11.98 -28.95
N PHE A 22 -12.53 11.86 -28.36
CA PHE A 22 -12.70 11.21 -27.06
C PHE A 22 -12.46 9.69 -27.11
N VAL A 23 -12.95 9.02 -28.14
CA VAL A 23 -12.68 7.58 -28.37
C VAL A 23 -11.19 7.33 -28.64
N PHE A 24 -10.49 8.26 -29.31
CA PHE A 24 -9.05 8.14 -29.54
C PHE A 24 -8.21 8.41 -28.27
N LEU A 25 -8.68 9.32 -27.40
CA LEU A 25 -8.04 9.61 -26.12
C LEU A 25 -8.22 8.44 -25.14
N VAL A 26 -9.41 7.84 -25.08
CA VAL A 26 -9.69 6.66 -24.26
C VAL A 26 -8.89 5.43 -24.75
N LEU A 27 -8.74 5.25 -26.07
CA LEU A 27 -7.88 4.20 -26.63
C LEU A 27 -6.38 4.46 -26.36
N LEU A 28 -5.95 5.72 -26.33
CA LEU A 28 -4.57 6.06 -25.99
C LEU A 28 -4.29 5.85 -24.49
N LEU A 29 -5.26 6.16 -23.61
CA LEU A 29 -5.17 5.90 -22.17
C LEU A 29 -5.18 4.39 -21.85
N VAL A 30 -5.96 3.59 -22.57
CA VAL A 30 -5.93 2.12 -22.45
C VAL A 30 -4.60 1.53 -22.96
N ILE A 31 -4.00 2.11 -24.01
CA ILE A 31 -2.68 1.68 -24.51
C ILE A 31 -1.57 2.13 -23.54
N ILE A 32 -1.68 3.31 -22.93
CA ILE A 32 -0.75 3.78 -21.89
C ILE A 32 -0.95 2.96 -20.61
N GLY A 33 -2.20 2.60 -20.26
CA GLY A 33 -2.51 1.68 -19.16
C GLY A 33 -1.91 0.29 -19.39
N ALA A 34 -2.09 -0.29 -20.59
CA ALA A 34 -1.52 -1.60 -20.93
C ALA A 34 0.02 -1.56 -21.01
N ALA A 35 0.62 -0.45 -21.50
CA ALA A 35 2.08 -0.28 -21.47
C ALA A 35 2.59 0.03 -20.05
N GLY A 36 1.79 0.67 -19.20
CA GLY A 36 2.05 0.88 -17.77
C GLY A 36 2.00 -0.44 -17.00
N VAL A 37 0.98 -1.27 -17.24
CA VAL A 37 0.88 -2.63 -16.67
C VAL A 37 2.06 -3.50 -17.08
N LEU A 38 2.52 -3.43 -18.34
CA LEU A 38 3.74 -4.15 -18.76
C LEU A 38 5.03 -3.61 -18.09
N LYS A 39 5.06 -2.32 -17.70
CA LYS A 39 6.17 -1.75 -16.91
C LYS A 39 6.00 -2.02 -15.41
N MET A 40 4.78 -2.13 -14.89
CA MET A 40 4.52 -2.49 -13.49
C MET A 40 4.98 -3.92 -13.17
N THR A 41 4.92 -4.85 -14.11
CA THR A 41 5.48 -6.19 -13.94
C THR A 41 7.01 -6.21 -13.74
N LYS A 42 7.70 -5.08 -14.01
CA LYS A 42 9.12 -4.89 -13.71
C LYS A 42 9.40 -4.13 -12.41
N ALA A 43 8.39 -3.63 -11.73
CA ALA A 43 8.55 -2.66 -10.64
C ALA A 43 8.22 -3.18 -9.25
N VAL A 44 7.74 -4.42 -9.10
CA VAL A 44 7.49 -5.04 -7.79
C VAL A 44 8.60 -6.05 -7.50
N PRO A 45 9.31 -5.95 -6.35
CA PRO A 45 10.24 -7.00 -5.93
C PRO A 45 9.49 -8.33 -5.88
N GLY A 46 10.07 -9.37 -6.43
CA GLY A 46 9.40 -10.67 -6.68
C GLY A 46 9.18 -10.94 -8.17
N LEU A 47 9.23 -9.91 -9.03
CA LEU A 47 9.17 -10.04 -10.49
C LEU A 47 10.51 -9.80 -11.17
N PHE A 48 11.58 -9.56 -10.41
CA PHE A 48 12.94 -9.48 -10.95
C PHE A 48 13.52 -10.88 -11.25
N ARG A 49 12.85 -11.64 -12.08
CA ARG A 49 13.46 -12.74 -12.79
C ARG A 49 14.07 -12.26 -14.11
N GLU A 50 14.94 -11.27 -14.09
CA GLU A 50 16.03 -11.27 -15.04
C GLU A 50 17.08 -12.22 -14.48
N SER A 51 17.12 -13.41 -15.05
CA SER A 51 18.24 -14.33 -14.90
C SER A 51 19.53 -13.53 -15.17
N GLY A 52 20.17 -13.04 -14.10
CA GLY A 52 21.53 -12.56 -14.21
C GLY A 52 22.33 -13.65 -14.90
N ASN A 53 23.18 -13.32 -15.86
CA ASN A 53 24.02 -14.29 -16.52
C ASN A 53 24.85 -15.01 -15.46
N VAL A 54 24.44 -16.23 -15.10
CA VAL A 54 25.19 -17.08 -14.19
C VAL A 54 26.38 -17.62 -15.00
N LEU A 55 27.56 -17.10 -14.73
CA LEU A 55 28.81 -17.63 -15.28
C LEU A 55 29.36 -18.58 -14.26
N LEU A 56 29.41 -19.88 -14.59
CA LEU A 56 30.09 -20.90 -13.80
C LEU A 56 31.58 -20.83 -14.11
N SER A 57 32.42 -20.67 -13.09
CA SER A 57 33.88 -20.71 -13.20
C SER A 57 34.47 -21.65 -12.16
N ASP A 58 35.45 -22.43 -12.56
CA ASP A 58 36.19 -23.31 -11.68
C ASP A 58 37.52 -22.62 -11.33
N SER A 59 37.56 -21.91 -10.18
CA SER A 59 38.81 -21.28 -9.72
C SER A 59 39.39 -22.09 -8.57
N GLY A 60 40.52 -22.70 -8.81
CA GLY A 60 41.32 -23.39 -7.76
C GLY A 60 42.01 -22.43 -6.78
N GLN A 61 41.55 -21.18 -6.64
CA GLN A 61 42.09 -20.22 -5.69
C GLN A 61 41.41 -20.36 -4.32
N LYS A 62 42.22 -20.31 -3.25
CA LYS A 62 41.71 -20.26 -1.87
C LYS A 62 41.06 -18.88 -1.66
N ILE A 63 39.78 -18.89 -1.41
CA ILE A 63 39.00 -17.68 -1.10
C ILE A 63 39.06 -17.42 0.40
N GLU A 64 39.30 -16.17 0.79
CA GLU A 64 39.20 -15.71 2.17
C GLU A 64 37.94 -14.88 2.33
N PHE A 65 37.00 -15.37 3.15
CA PHE A 65 35.79 -14.66 3.47
C PHE A 65 36.04 -13.62 4.56
N PRO A 66 35.41 -12.46 4.50
CA PRO A 66 35.42 -11.49 5.61
C PRO A 66 34.83 -12.11 6.88
N GLU A 67 35.27 -11.63 8.03
CA GLU A 67 34.66 -12.00 9.32
C GLU A 67 33.20 -11.51 9.36
N LEU A 68 32.29 -12.41 9.72
CA LEU A 68 30.87 -12.09 9.80
C LEU A 68 30.57 -11.45 11.17
N ASN A 69 30.27 -10.14 11.16
CA ASN A 69 30.02 -9.34 12.35
C ASN A 69 28.51 -9.15 12.64
N VAL A 70 27.63 -9.42 11.68
CA VAL A 70 26.18 -9.41 11.88
C VAL A 70 25.77 -10.66 12.64
N SER A 71 25.30 -10.50 13.87
CA SER A 71 24.86 -11.61 14.71
C SER A 71 23.45 -12.09 14.34
N GLU A 72 23.04 -13.24 14.86
CA GLU A 72 21.66 -13.73 14.69
C GLU A 72 20.66 -12.83 15.43
N GLU A 73 21.06 -12.25 16.55
CA GLU A 73 20.21 -11.33 17.34
C GLU A 73 19.87 -10.05 16.57
N ASP A 74 20.82 -9.56 15.74
CA ASP A 74 20.62 -8.35 14.91
C ASP A 74 19.54 -8.53 13.82
N VAL A 75 19.15 -9.75 13.53
CA VAL A 75 18.24 -10.12 12.44
C VAL A 75 17.07 -10.99 12.90
N ALA A 76 16.98 -11.29 14.19
CA ALA A 76 15.99 -12.21 14.75
C ALA A 76 14.53 -11.73 14.54
N ASP A 77 14.31 -10.44 14.34
CA ASP A 77 13.03 -9.81 14.06
C ASP A 77 12.55 -9.95 12.60
N GLY A 78 13.38 -10.50 11.71
CA GLY A 78 13.05 -10.71 10.30
C GLY A 78 12.10 -11.89 10.10
N PHE A 79 10.89 -11.63 9.59
CA PHE A 79 9.91 -12.69 9.32
C PHE A 79 10.46 -13.69 8.28
N TYR A 80 11.02 -13.21 7.18
CA TYR A 80 11.58 -14.04 6.12
C TYR A 80 12.88 -14.72 6.54
N TYR A 81 13.71 -14.03 7.34
CA TYR A 81 14.91 -14.61 7.95
C TYR A 81 14.57 -15.88 8.74
N GLN A 82 13.48 -15.89 9.50
CA GLN A 82 13.05 -17.05 10.29
C GLN A 82 12.57 -18.25 9.46
N LYS A 83 12.32 -18.05 8.16
CA LYS A 83 11.93 -19.13 7.23
C LYS A 83 13.14 -19.81 6.55
N LEU A 84 14.33 -19.27 6.73
CA LEU A 84 15.56 -19.76 6.13
C LEU A 84 16.18 -20.93 6.94
N SER A 85 16.88 -21.83 6.25
CA SER A 85 17.77 -22.81 6.86
C SER A 85 19.00 -22.13 7.48
N GLU A 86 19.74 -22.81 8.33
CA GLU A 86 20.92 -22.22 9.00
C GLU A 86 22.01 -21.77 8.01
N GLN A 87 22.18 -22.47 6.89
CA GLN A 87 23.10 -22.06 5.84
C GLN A 87 22.59 -20.78 5.14
N GLU A 88 21.32 -20.72 4.77
CA GLU A 88 20.71 -19.54 4.15
C GLU A 88 20.71 -18.35 5.10
N LYS A 89 20.53 -18.54 6.39
CA LYS A 89 20.65 -17.50 7.43
C LYS A 89 22.06 -16.90 7.49
N GLN A 90 23.10 -17.71 7.30
CA GLN A 90 24.46 -17.20 7.21
C GLN A 90 24.60 -16.31 5.96
N VAL A 91 24.15 -16.78 4.79
CA VAL A 91 24.19 -16.02 3.53
C VAL A 91 23.40 -14.71 3.65
N TYR A 92 22.23 -14.73 4.29
CA TYR A 92 21.44 -13.52 4.57
C TYR A 92 22.25 -12.48 5.36
N ARG A 93 22.95 -12.90 6.41
CA ARG A 93 23.79 -12.03 7.24
C ARG A 93 25.01 -11.49 6.49
N GLU A 94 25.63 -12.33 5.63
CA GLU A 94 26.74 -11.92 4.76
C GLU A 94 26.29 -10.83 3.77
N ILE A 95 25.15 -11.03 3.11
CA ILE A 95 24.57 -10.01 2.21
C ILE A 95 24.26 -8.74 2.99
N LEU A 96 23.62 -8.83 4.15
CA LEU A 96 23.29 -7.68 5.00
C LEU A 96 24.54 -6.88 5.40
N GLN A 97 25.61 -7.57 5.81
CA GLN A 97 26.88 -6.94 6.16
C GLN A 97 27.46 -6.16 4.98
N GLY A 98 27.56 -6.80 3.82
CA GLY A 98 28.13 -6.17 2.63
C GLY A 98 27.29 -5.00 2.10
N VAL A 99 25.94 -5.12 2.06
CA VAL A 99 25.09 -4.01 1.62
C VAL A 99 25.08 -2.84 2.61
N ARG A 100 25.23 -3.09 3.91
CA ARG A 100 25.42 -2.02 4.92
C ARG A 100 26.70 -1.25 4.70
N SER A 101 27.76 -1.92 4.25
CA SER A 101 29.06 -1.32 3.90
C SER A 101 29.09 -0.77 2.47
N MET A 102 28.03 -0.99 1.68
CA MET A 102 27.95 -0.69 0.24
C MET A 102 29.10 -1.31 -0.57
N GLU A 103 29.44 -2.56 -0.27
CA GLU A 103 30.46 -3.32 -1.00
C GLU A 103 30.01 -3.57 -2.45
N GLU A 104 30.91 -3.39 -3.41
CA GLU A 104 30.63 -3.68 -4.82
C GLU A 104 30.55 -5.19 -5.09
N THR A 105 31.30 -5.98 -4.30
CA THR A 105 31.34 -7.43 -4.40
C THR A 105 31.32 -8.03 -3.00
N ILE A 106 30.33 -8.86 -2.74
CA ILE A 106 30.14 -9.58 -1.48
C ILE A 106 30.41 -11.05 -1.73
N LEU A 107 31.29 -11.66 -0.95
CA LEU A 107 31.55 -13.09 -1.03
C LEU A 107 30.57 -13.85 -0.13
N LEU A 108 29.85 -14.81 -0.72
CA LEU A 108 28.82 -15.58 -0.04
C LEU A 108 29.20 -17.06 0.06
N HIS A 109 28.95 -17.67 1.22
CA HIS A 109 28.98 -19.10 1.41
C HIS A 109 27.76 -19.78 0.75
N ALA A 110 27.57 -19.51 -0.53
CA ALA A 110 26.51 -20.06 -1.37
C ALA A 110 27.11 -20.55 -2.68
N GLY A 111 26.98 -21.84 -2.97
CA GLY A 111 27.47 -22.47 -4.19
C GLY A 111 26.39 -22.55 -5.28
N GLU A 112 26.66 -23.40 -6.29
CA GLU A 112 25.81 -23.54 -7.49
C GLU A 112 24.36 -24.03 -7.23
N ASN A 113 24.11 -24.63 -6.06
CA ASN A 113 22.81 -25.17 -5.69
C ASN A 113 22.04 -24.24 -4.71
N ASP A 114 22.61 -23.10 -4.34
CA ASP A 114 22.05 -22.20 -3.34
C ASP A 114 21.30 -21.05 -4.00
N GLU A 115 20.25 -20.56 -3.35
CA GLU A 115 19.35 -19.53 -3.88
C GLU A 115 19.70 -18.12 -3.36
N ALA A 116 20.94 -17.66 -3.54
CA ALA A 116 21.39 -16.35 -3.05
C ALA A 116 20.49 -15.17 -3.49
N GLY A 117 19.92 -15.24 -4.68
CA GLY A 117 18.96 -14.24 -5.17
C GLY A 117 17.68 -14.17 -4.34
N LYS A 118 17.09 -15.33 -4.02
CA LYS A 118 15.91 -15.43 -3.13
C LYS A 118 16.22 -14.94 -1.72
N ILE A 119 17.41 -15.28 -1.20
CA ILE A 119 17.82 -14.82 0.13
C ILE A 119 17.94 -13.28 0.15
N TYR A 120 18.45 -12.69 -0.94
CA TYR A 120 18.47 -11.22 -1.07
C TYR A 120 17.07 -10.60 -1.15
N GLU A 121 16.13 -11.21 -1.88
CA GLU A 121 14.73 -10.77 -1.87
C GLU A 121 14.14 -10.79 -0.46
N TYR A 122 14.35 -11.85 0.30
CA TYR A 122 13.90 -11.98 1.68
C TYR A 122 14.52 -10.91 2.59
N LEU A 123 15.80 -10.60 2.38
CA LEU A 123 16.47 -9.49 3.06
C LEU A 123 15.77 -8.16 2.75
N MET A 124 15.45 -7.91 1.49
CA MET A 124 14.78 -6.68 1.07
C MET A 124 13.33 -6.58 1.57
N TYR A 125 12.67 -7.70 1.87
CA TYR A 125 11.34 -7.73 2.48
C TYR A 125 11.37 -7.49 4.00
N ASP A 126 12.41 -7.97 4.68
CA ASP A 126 12.58 -7.77 6.13
C ASP A 126 13.14 -6.41 6.52
N ARG A 127 13.90 -5.75 5.63
CA ARG A 127 14.76 -4.60 5.93
C ARG A 127 14.41 -3.36 5.10
N PRO A 128 13.28 -2.69 5.42
CA PRO A 128 12.85 -1.48 4.69
C PRO A 128 13.86 -0.34 4.79
N GLU A 129 14.74 -0.34 5.81
CA GLU A 129 15.80 0.63 5.99
C GLU A 129 16.89 0.58 4.91
N LEU A 130 16.97 -0.50 4.12
CA LEU A 130 17.96 -0.64 3.03
C LEU A 130 17.52 0.13 1.75
N PHE A 131 17.06 1.34 1.90
CA PHE A 131 16.50 2.17 0.83
C PHE A 131 17.49 2.47 -0.31
N TRP A 132 18.78 2.32 -0.08
CA TRP A 132 19.83 2.55 -1.08
C TRP A 132 20.04 1.36 -2.02
N CYS A 133 19.43 0.20 -1.75
CA CYS A 133 19.40 -0.96 -2.63
C CYS A 133 18.11 -0.92 -3.48
N ASP A 134 18.23 -1.21 -4.78
CA ASP A 134 17.07 -1.29 -5.68
C ASP A 134 16.44 -2.69 -5.76
N GLY A 135 17.00 -3.66 -5.01
CA GLY A 135 16.58 -5.05 -5.02
C GLY A 135 17.16 -5.88 -6.17
N SER A 136 17.86 -5.27 -7.13
CA SER A 136 18.54 -6.00 -8.20
C SER A 136 19.98 -6.37 -7.84
N SER A 137 20.50 -7.43 -8.45
CA SER A 137 21.86 -7.89 -8.27
C SER A 137 22.37 -8.65 -9.48
N LYS A 138 23.69 -8.78 -9.57
CA LYS A 138 24.36 -9.71 -10.47
C LYS A 138 25.13 -10.72 -9.63
N MET A 139 25.29 -11.94 -10.14
CA MET A 139 25.99 -12.99 -9.42
C MET A 139 26.95 -13.72 -10.37
N THR A 140 28.15 -14.01 -9.87
CA THR A 140 29.03 -15.01 -10.46
C THR A 140 29.08 -16.19 -9.51
N VAL A 141 28.49 -17.32 -9.90
CA VAL A 141 28.33 -18.49 -9.06
C VAL A 141 29.47 -19.47 -9.37
N TYR A 142 30.19 -19.85 -8.33
CA TYR A 142 31.19 -20.87 -8.34
C TYR A 142 30.67 -22.14 -7.62
N LYS A 143 31.40 -23.21 -7.67
CA LYS A 143 30.97 -24.45 -7.05
C LYS A 143 30.66 -24.33 -5.56
N ASP A 144 31.51 -23.62 -4.82
CA ASP A 144 31.49 -23.61 -3.36
C ASP A 144 31.23 -22.17 -2.79
N TYR A 145 31.09 -21.14 -3.65
CA TYR A 145 30.87 -19.77 -3.24
C TYR A 145 30.21 -18.93 -4.38
N THR A 146 29.74 -17.76 -4.04
CA THR A 146 29.17 -16.79 -5.00
C THR A 146 29.79 -15.41 -4.78
N GLU A 147 30.18 -14.75 -5.86
CA GLU A 147 30.43 -13.30 -5.88
C GLU A 147 29.11 -12.62 -6.18
N PHE A 148 28.58 -11.89 -5.21
CA PHE A 148 27.32 -11.20 -5.26
C PHE A 148 27.55 -9.70 -5.43
N HIS A 149 26.92 -9.09 -6.43
CA HIS A 149 27.08 -7.68 -6.79
C HIS A 149 25.72 -6.98 -6.68
N PRO A 150 25.37 -6.41 -5.52
CA PRO A 150 24.12 -5.64 -5.35
C PRO A 150 24.16 -4.35 -6.14
N SER A 151 22.99 -3.88 -6.55
CA SER A 151 22.82 -2.59 -7.21
C SER A 151 22.42 -1.51 -6.21
N TYR A 152 23.12 -0.38 -6.24
CA TYR A 152 22.88 0.76 -5.37
C TYR A 152 22.38 1.97 -6.15
N ILE A 153 21.36 2.66 -5.64
CA ILE A 153 20.74 3.84 -6.27
C ILE A 153 21.38 5.16 -5.85
N CYS A 154 22.36 5.14 -4.98
CA CYS A 154 23.03 6.35 -4.50
C CYS A 154 24.47 6.05 -4.04
N THR A 155 25.27 7.10 -3.91
CA THR A 155 26.62 7.00 -3.33
C THR A 155 26.56 6.92 -1.80
N PRO A 156 27.69 6.54 -1.11
CA PRO A 156 27.74 6.53 0.35
C PRO A 156 27.37 7.87 1.00
N ASP A 157 27.86 8.99 0.45
CA ASP A 157 27.54 10.33 0.98
C ASP A 157 26.05 10.67 0.80
N GLN A 158 25.47 10.32 -0.35
CA GLN A 158 24.04 10.50 -0.61
C GLN A 158 23.19 9.62 0.30
N ARG A 159 23.63 8.38 0.56
CA ARG A 159 22.95 7.47 1.50
C ARG A 159 22.86 8.09 2.89
N GLU A 160 23.97 8.62 3.39
CA GLU A 160 23.99 9.21 4.74
C GLU A 160 23.05 10.43 4.83
N SER A 161 23.11 11.34 3.85
CA SER A 161 22.19 12.48 3.80
C SER A 161 20.72 12.07 3.68
N ARG A 162 20.38 11.05 2.87
CA ARG A 162 19.03 10.54 2.76
C ARG A 162 18.57 9.83 4.04
N ARG A 163 19.47 9.12 4.72
CA ARG A 163 19.19 8.47 6.00
C ARG A 163 18.76 9.50 7.06
N GLU A 164 19.51 10.60 7.21
CA GLU A 164 19.16 11.69 8.11
C GLU A 164 17.77 12.27 7.80
N GLN A 165 17.44 12.46 6.51
CA GLN A 165 16.12 12.96 6.10
C GLN A 165 15.01 11.97 6.44
N ILE A 166 15.23 10.67 6.22
CA ILE A 166 14.27 9.62 6.59
C ILE A 166 14.06 9.58 8.12
N GLU A 167 15.14 9.63 8.90
CA GLU A 167 15.07 9.63 10.36
C GLU A 167 14.28 10.83 10.89
N ASN A 168 14.52 12.02 10.35
CA ASN A 168 13.76 13.22 10.72
C ASN A 168 12.28 13.09 10.36
N ALA A 169 11.95 12.63 9.14
CA ALA A 169 10.56 12.41 8.73
C ALA A 169 9.86 11.34 9.57
N ALA A 170 10.58 10.28 9.94
CA ALA A 170 10.05 9.23 10.81
C ALA A 170 9.80 9.76 12.24
N GLN A 171 10.72 10.56 12.80
CA GLN A 171 10.55 11.19 14.10
C GLN A 171 9.33 12.13 14.12
N GLU A 172 9.10 12.88 13.06
CA GLU A 172 7.91 13.74 12.91
C GLU A 172 6.62 12.88 12.88
N ALA A 173 6.60 11.81 12.07
CA ALA A 173 5.48 10.88 12.03
C ALA A 173 5.21 10.25 13.40
N LEU A 174 6.24 9.75 14.09
CA LEU A 174 6.12 9.08 15.38
C LEU A 174 5.73 10.05 16.51
N ALA A 175 6.12 11.33 16.43
CA ALA A 175 5.71 12.35 17.37
C ALA A 175 4.18 12.54 17.37
N GLY A 176 3.52 12.46 16.21
CA GLY A 176 2.07 12.53 16.12
C GLY A 176 1.34 11.32 16.74
N ALA A 177 2.04 10.20 16.93
CA ALA A 177 1.50 9.00 17.56
C ALA A 177 1.62 8.96 19.09
N GLN A 178 2.16 10.01 19.73
CA GLN A 178 2.39 10.02 21.20
C GLN A 178 1.12 9.85 22.05
N GLY A 179 -0.06 10.13 21.48
CA GLY A 179 -1.35 9.93 22.13
C GLY A 179 -1.94 8.53 21.96
N CYS A 180 -1.32 7.67 21.16
CA CYS A 180 -1.81 6.31 20.89
C CYS A 180 -1.37 5.37 22.03
N GLU A 181 -2.34 4.88 22.80
CA GLU A 181 -2.09 4.02 23.96
C GLU A 181 -2.00 2.53 23.55
N THR A 182 -2.86 2.11 22.62
CA THR A 182 -2.97 0.71 22.18
C THR A 182 -2.20 0.43 20.88
N ALA A 183 -1.90 -0.83 20.62
CA ALA A 183 -1.29 -1.25 19.36
C ALA A 183 -2.19 -0.92 18.16
N TYR A 184 -3.51 -1.13 18.30
CA TYR A 184 -4.47 -0.77 17.23
C TYR A 184 -4.46 0.72 16.91
N GLU A 185 -4.45 1.60 17.92
CA GLU A 185 -4.39 3.05 17.69
C GLU A 185 -3.12 3.46 16.95
N LYS A 186 -1.97 2.85 17.27
CA LYS A 186 -0.71 3.07 16.59
C LYS A 186 -0.77 2.62 15.13
N ILE A 187 -1.31 1.41 14.87
CA ILE A 187 -1.50 0.88 13.51
C ILE A 187 -2.42 1.79 12.70
N LYS A 188 -3.58 2.15 13.26
CA LYS A 188 -4.54 3.07 12.63
C LYS A 188 -3.94 4.44 12.35
N TYR A 189 -3.16 4.97 13.28
CA TYR A 189 -2.48 6.26 13.10
C TYR A 189 -1.48 6.21 11.94
N ILE A 190 -0.60 5.20 11.87
CA ILE A 190 0.37 5.07 10.79
C ILE A 190 -0.32 4.84 9.45
N PHE A 191 -1.38 4.04 9.43
CA PHE A 191 -2.20 3.84 8.23
C PHE A 191 -2.72 5.18 7.70
N LYS A 192 -3.42 5.95 8.56
CA LYS A 192 -3.96 7.25 8.19
C LYS A 192 -2.86 8.25 7.82
N TYR A 193 -1.77 8.31 8.59
CA TYR A 193 -0.64 9.22 8.32
C TYR A 193 -0.08 9.02 6.91
N LEU A 194 0.12 7.77 6.49
CA LEU A 194 0.66 7.49 5.17
C LEU A 194 -0.35 7.79 4.06
N VAL A 195 -1.62 7.49 4.26
CA VAL A 195 -2.69 7.87 3.32
C VAL A 195 -2.76 9.39 3.15
N ASP A 196 -2.73 10.15 4.25
CA ASP A 196 -2.85 11.61 4.22
C ASP A 196 -1.62 12.32 3.64
N THR A 197 -0.43 11.69 3.68
CA THR A 197 0.83 12.41 3.43
C THR A 197 1.61 11.91 2.22
N VAL A 198 1.20 10.81 1.60
CA VAL A 198 1.91 10.21 0.46
C VAL A 198 0.95 10.12 -0.73
N ASP A 199 1.30 10.74 -1.84
CA ASP A 199 0.56 10.62 -3.10
C ASP A 199 0.97 9.35 -3.85
N TYR A 200 0.02 8.63 -4.46
CA TYR A 200 0.33 7.52 -5.35
C TYR A 200 0.84 8.02 -6.71
N ASP A 201 2.12 7.82 -7.01
CA ASP A 201 2.76 8.29 -8.25
C ASP A 201 3.71 7.24 -8.82
N GLN A 202 3.31 6.60 -9.93
CA GLN A 202 4.12 5.61 -10.65
C GLN A 202 5.38 6.20 -11.29
N ASN A 203 5.43 7.52 -11.48
CA ASN A 203 6.55 8.21 -12.10
C ASN A 203 7.50 8.87 -11.10
N ALA A 204 7.22 8.76 -9.80
CA ALA A 204 8.10 9.29 -8.77
C ALA A 204 9.47 8.60 -8.81
N LEU A 205 10.51 9.36 -8.55
CA LEU A 205 11.88 8.84 -8.50
C LEU A 205 12.03 7.90 -7.30
N ASP A 206 12.71 6.77 -7.51
CA ASP A 206 12.99 5.77 -6.47
C ASP A 206 11.71 5.31 -5.71
N ASN A 207 10.58 5.24 -6.41
CA ASN A 207 9.21 5.14 -5.86
C ASN A 207 8.87 3.86 -5.08
N GLN A 208 9.84 2.96 -4.85
CA GLN A 208 9.59 1.67 -4.20
C GLN A 208 10.22 1.56 -2.80
N ASN A 209 10.75 2.64 -2.26
CA ASN A 209 11.46 2.62 -0.99
C ASN A 209 10.93 3.69 -0.01
N ILE A 210 11.42 3.64 1.23
CA ILE A 210 10.96 4.55 2.30
C ILE A 210 11.36 6.01 2.08
N TYR A 211 12.39 6.29 1.27
CA TYR A 211 12.78 7.66 0.96
C TYR A 211 11.71 8.36 0.12
N SER A 212 11.19 7.67 -0.90
CA SER A 212 10.11 8.21 -1.75
C SER A 212 8.84 8.50 -0.94
N SER A 213 8.46 7.60 -0.02
CA SER A 213 7.23 7.75 0.78
C SER A 213 7.41 8.79 1.89
N LEU A 214 8.46 8.67 2.72
CA LEU A 214 8.59 9.50 3.91
C LEU A 214 9.13 10.90 3.63
N VAL A 215 10.02 11.04 2.64
CA VAL A 215 10.67 12.31 2.29
C VAL A 215 10.08 12.89 1.00
N GLY A 216 10.01 12.09 -0.05
CA GLY A 216 9.48 12.50 -1.35
C GLY A 216 7.97 12.69 -1.37
N LYS A 217 7.24 12.11 -0.43
CA LYS A 217 5.77 12.12 -0.33
C LYS A 217 5.05 11.63 -1.59
N LYS A 218 5.74 10.82 -2.41
CA LYS A 218 5.21 10.23 -3.64
C LYS A 218 5.79 8.84 -3.83
N SER A 219 4.93 7.83 -3.94
CA SER A 219 5.39 6.45 -4.00
C SER A 219 4.40 5.53 -4.73
N VAL A 220 4.74 4.25 -4.82
CA VAL A 220 3.84 3.16 -5.24
C VAL A 220 3.64 2.20 -4.06
N CYS A 221 2.82 1.17 -4.24
CA CYS A 221 2.48 0.19 -3.20
C CYS A 221 3.69 -0.32 -2.38
N ALA A 222 4.81 -0.62 -3.04
CA ALA A 222 6.02 -1.08 -2.36
C ALA A 222 6.59 -0.05 -1.38
N GLY A 223 6.57 1.25 -1.72
CA GLY A 223 7.04 2.29 -0.83
C GLY A 223 6.08 2.60 0.31
N TYR A 224 4.76 2.57 0.08
CA TYR A 224 3.74 2.66 1.14
C TYR A 224 3.92 1.55 2.16
N SER A 225 3.99 0.30 1.69
CA SER A 225 4.10 -0.87 2.57
C SER A 225 5.41 -0.91 3.34
N ARG A 226 6.54 -0.53 2.71
CA ARG A 226 7.84 -0.41 3.38
C ARG A 226 7.88 0.71 4.40
N ALA A 227 7.23 1.85 4.12
CA ALA A 227 7.12 2.95 5.08
C ALA A 227 6.26 2.56 6.29
N ALA A 228 5.14 1.86 6.08
CA ALA A 228 4.33 1.31 7.15
C ALA A 228 5.14 0.33 8.02
N GLN A 229 5.84 -0.62 7.39
CA GLN A 229 6.71 -1.57 8.08
C GLN A 229 7.80 -0.84 8.91
N TYR A 230 8.49 0.14 8.31
CA TYR A 230 9.55 0.89 8.96
C TYR A 230 9.07 1.65 10.20
N LEU A 231 7.93 2.37 10.09
CA LEU A 231 7.37 3.15 11.18
C LEU A 231 6.80 2.26 12.29
N LEU A 232 6.06 1.21 11.95
CA LEU A 232 5.46 0.29 12.91
C LEU A 232 6.52 -0.49 13.69
N LYS A 233 7.60 -0.95 13.04
CA LYS A 233 8.74 -1.59 13.72
C LYS A 233 9.37 -0.67 14.77
N GLN A 234 9.51 0.63 14.51
CA GLN A 234 10.01 1.59 15.50
C GLN A 234 9.05 1.79 16.69
N MET A 235 7.76 1.48 16.51
CA MET A 235 6.76 1.49 17.59
C MET A 235 6.65 0.14 18.32
N GLY A 236 7.51 -0.83 17.97
CA GLY A 236 7.52 -2.19 18.56
C GLY A 236 6.39 -3.09 18.03
N ILE A 237 5.81 -2.78 16.87
CA ILE A 237 4.75 -3.56 16.24
C ILE A 237 5.35 -4.39 15.11
N GLU A 238 5.12 -5.71 15.15
CA GLU A 238 5.50 -6.62 14.07
C GLU A 238 4.67 -6.31 12.82
N CYS A 239 5.37 -6.04 11.72
CA CYS A 239 4.78 -5.70 10.44
C CYS A 239 5.54 -6.42 9.33
N ILE A 240 4.86 -7.36 8.67
CA ILE A 240 5.40 -8.19 7.60
C ILE A 240 5.10 -7.50 6.27
N TYR A 241 6.10 -7.37 5.41
CA TYR A 241 5.91 -6.93 4.03
C TYR A 241 5.45 -8.12 3.19
N VAL A 242 4.33 -8.00 2.50
CA VAL A 242 3.72 -9.05 1.68
C VAL A 242 3.75 -8.66 0.22
N VAL A 243 4.03 -9.62 -0.64
CA VAL A 243 3.96 -9.46 -2.11
C VAL A 243 2.92 -10.40 -2.70
N GLY A 244 2.36 -9.98 -3.82
CA GLY A 244 1.36 -10.75 -4.53
C GLY A 244 0.76 -9.97 -5.69
N THR A 245 -0.51 -10.18 -5.97
CA THR A 245 -1.23 -9.51 -7.06
C THR A 245 -2.57 -8.98 -6.61
N VAL A 246 -3.05 -7.93 -7.28
CA VAL A 246 -4.44 -7.47 -7.19
C VAL A 246 -5.12 -7.71 -8.52
N LYS A 247 -6.35 -8.18 -8.44
CA LYS A 247 -7.18 -8.49 -9.61
C LYS A 247 -7.26 -7.28 -10.54
N GLU A 248 -6.98 -7.49 -11.83
CA GLU A 248 -6.99 -6.47 -12.89
C GLU A 248 -5.93 -5.36 -12.77
N GLN A 249 -5.15 -5.32 -11.67
CA GLN A 249 -4.10 -4.31 -11.46
C GLN A 249 -2.68 -4.89 -11.53
N GLY A 250 -2.52 -6.20 -11.33
CA GLY A 250 -1.24 -6.89 -11.42
C GLY A 250 -0.49 -6.94 -10.10
N ALA A 251 0.84 -6.92 -10.18
CA ALA A 251 1.71 -7.09 -9.02
C ALA A 251 1.53 -5.98 -7.97
N HIS A 252 1.50 -6.37 -6.70
CA HIS A 252 1.19 -5.50 -5.58
C HIS A 252 1.95 -5.89 -4.32
N ALA A 253 2.06 -4.94 -3.38
CA ALA A 253 2.65 -5.15 -2.07
C ALA A 253 1.80 -4.47 -0.99
N TRP A 254 1.65 -5.16 0.15
CA TRP A 254 0.93 -4.69 1.33
C TRP A 254 1.56 -5.23 2.60
N ASN A 255 0.86 -5.25 3.73
CA ASN A 255 1.39 -5.68 5.01
C ASN A 255 0.47 -6.68 5.71
N ILE A 256 1.07 -7.54 6.55
CA ILE A 256 0.40 -8.20 7.65
C ILE A 256 0.95 -7.58 8.94
N VAL A 257 0.06 -7.13 9.81
CA VAL A 257 0.42 -6.52 11.10
C VAL A 257 -0.02 -7.40 12.26
N LYS A 258 0.78 -7.44 13.32
CA LYS A 258 0.42 -8.10 14.56
C LYS A 258 -0.12 -7.08 15.55
N CYS A 259 -1.33 -7.33 16.03
CA CYS A 259 -1.93 -6.57 17.12
C CYS A 259 -2.33 -7.53 18.23
N ASP A 260 -1.80 -7.31 19.42
CA ASP A 260 -1.85 -8.26 20.52
C ASP A 260 -1.31 -9.64 20.09
N ASP A 261 -2.10 -10.70 20.17
CA ASP A 261 -1.67 -12.05 19.80
C ASP A 261 -2.21 -12.52 18.43
N LYS A 262 -2.79 -11.60 17.63
CA LYS A 262 -3.43 -11.90 16.36
C LYS A 262 -2.79 -11.14 15.19
N TYR A 263 -2.93 -11.70 14.01
CA TYR A 263 -2.47 -11.08 12.77
C TYR A 263 -3.65 -10.57 11.94
N TYR A 264 -3.40 -9.47 11.22
CA TYR A 264 -4.40 -8.79 10.39
C TYR A 264 -3.75 -8.33 9.08
N GLN A 265 -4.49 -8.38 8.01
CA GLN A 265 -4.11 -7.80 6.74
C GLN A 265 -4.24 -6.27 6.78
N MET A 266 -3.31 -5.56 6.15
CA MET A 266 -3.31 -4.10 6.09
C MET A 266 -2.76 -3.62 4.76
N ASP A 267 -3.56 -2.94 3.95
CA ASP A 267 -3.10 -2.30 2.72
C ASP A 267 -3.29 -0.79 2.75
N VAL A 268 -2.19 -0.08 3.00
CA VAL A 268 -2.19 1.38 3.06
C VAL A 268 -2.46 2.01 1.70
N THR A 269 -2.03 1.37 0.61
CA THR A 269 -2.25 1.87 -0.75
C THR A 269 -3.73 1.90 -1.11
N PHE A 270 -4.47 0.86 -0.74
CA PHE A 270 -5.92 0.78 -0.91
C PHE A 270 -6.69 1.57 0.16
N GLY A 271 -6.00 1.96 1.22
CA GLY A 271 -6.47 2.95 2.18
C GLY A 271 -6.51 4.37 1.60
N ASP A 272 -5.68 4.65 0.58
CA ASP A 272 -5.65 5.89 -0.20
C ASP A 272 -6.54 5.70 -1.45
N PRO A 273 -7.83 6.06 -1.39
CA PRO A 273 -8.76 5.72 -2.44
C PRO A 273 -8.46 6.52 -3.70
N ILE A 274 -8.13 5.82 -4.78
CA ILE A 274 -8.18 6.39 -6.14
C ILE A 274 -9.66 6.53 -6.48
N PHE A 275 -10.24 7.69 -6.23
CA PHE A 275 -11.63 7.95 -6.54
C PHE A 275 -11.82 8.03 -8.04
N GLN A 276 -12.66 7.16 -8.56
CA GLN A 276 -13.24 7.36 -9.89
C GLN A 276 -14.21 8.55 -9.79
N GLU A 277 -14.24 9.38 -10.83
CA GLU A 277 -15.29 10.39 -10.96
C GLU A 277 -16.65 9.69 -10.79
N ASN A 278 -17.50 10.21 -9.89
CA ASN A 278 -18.84 9.69 -9.74
C ASN A 278 -19.66 9.95 -11.05
N GLU A 279 -20.87 9.40 -11.14
CA GLU A 279 -21.72 9.57 -12.32
C GLU A 279 -22.00 11.03 -12.65
N THR A 280 -21.86 11.95 -11.71
CA THR A 280 -22.03 13.41 -11.88
C THR A 280 -20.77 14.10 -12.38
N GLY A 281 -19.60 13.42 -12.38
CA GLY A 281 -18.29 13.97 -12.77
C GLY A 281 -17.66 14.83 -11.67
N GLU A 282 -18.13 14.72 -10.42
CA GLU A 282 -17.52 15.37 -9.25
C GLU A 282 -16.44 14.47 -8.67
N THR A 283 -15.26 15.02 -8.41
CA THR A 283 -14.17 14.32 -7.74
C THR A 283 -14.44 14.28 -6.24
N LEU A 284 -14.31 13.11 -5.63
CA LEU A 284 -14.38 12.99 -4.17
C LEU A 284 -13.16 13.68 -3.54
N PRO A 285 -13.24 14.17 -2.30
CA PRO A 285 -12.09 14.78 -1.61
C PRO A 285 -10.89 13.85 -1.55
N HIS A 286 -9.70 14.39 -1.76
CA HIS A 286 -8.44 13.64 -1.74
C HIS A 286 -8.03 13.17 -0.34
N ASP A 287 -8.67 13.66 0.70
CA ASP A 287 -8.28 13.49 2.11
C ASP A 287 -9.01 12.32 2.78
N LEU A 288 -9.67 11.47 2.01
CA LEU A 288 -10.47 10.37 2.54
C LEU A 288 -9.62 9.12 2.77
N VAL A 289 -9.86 8.48 3.90
CA VAL A 289 -9.20 7.22 4.28
C VAL A 289 -10.18 6.07 4.13
N ASN A 290 -9.85 5.11 3.28
CA ASN A 290 -10.61 3.88 3.18
C ASN A 290 -10.13 2.85 4.22
N TYR A 291 -10.83 2.78 5.35
CA TYR A 291 -10.49 1.86 6.44
C TYR A 291 -10.86 0.40 6.21
N GLU A 292 -11.40 0.03 5.05
CA GLU A 292 -11.69 -1.36 4.69
C GLU A 292 -10.45 -2.25 4.70
N TYR A 293 -9.31 -1.65 4.35
CA TYR A 293 -8.02 -2.34 4.26
C TYR A 293 -7.16 -2.15 5.52
N LEU A 294 -7.76 -1.69 6.62
CA LEU A 294 -7.13 -1.59 7.93
C LEU A 294 -7.55 -2.76 8.82
N CYS A 295 -6.61 -3.60 9.21
CA CYS A 295 -6.84 -4.74 10.10
C CYS A 295 -7.97 -5.67 9.63
N CYS A 296 -8.04 -5.96 8.34
CA CYS A 296 -9.03 -6.88 7.76
C CYS A 296 -8.54 -8.35 7.80
N THR A 297 -9.46 -9.26 7.53
CA THR A 297 -9.20 -10.70 7.50
C THR A 297 -8.67 -11.16 6.13
N ASP A 298 -8.15 -12.40 6.08
CA ASP A 298 -7.80 -13.08 4.83
C ASP A 298 -9.01 -13.20 3.89
N GLU A 299 -10.20 -13.54 4.44
CA GLU A 299 -11.43 -13.64 3.67
C GLU A 299 -11.79 -12.30 2.99
N GLU A 300 -11.57 -11.21 3.68
CA GLU A 300 -11.90 -9.87 3.17
C GLU A 300 -10.90 -9.40 2.12
N ILE A 301 -9.60 -9.49 2.39
CA ILE A 301 -8.58 -8.99 1.46
C ILE A 301 -8.49 -9.85 0.20
N PHE A 302 -8.64 -11.17 0.30
CA PHE A 302 -8.56 -12.08 -0.84
C PHE A 302 -9.78 -12.04 -1.78
N THR A 303 -10.73 -11.14 -1.56
CA THR A 303 -11.77 -10.84 -2.55
C THR A 303 -11.18 -10.19 -3.82
N ASP A 304 -10.08 -9.48 -3.69
CA ASP A 304 -9.40 -8.77 -4.78
C ASP A 304 -7.86 -8.91 -4.77
N HIS A 305 -7.26 -9.35 -3.66
CA HIS A 305 -5.83 -9.63 -3.54
C HIS A 305 -5.54 -11.14 -3.59
N GLN A 306 -4.34 -11.47 -4.02
CA GLN A 306 -3.79 -12.82 -3.96
C GLN A 306 -2.33 -12.73 -3.54
N GLN A 307 -1.99 -13.23 -2.35
CA GLN A 307 -0.62 -13.28 -1.87
C GLN A 307 0.17 -14.40 -2.59
N ASP A 308 1.46 -14.18 -2.76
CA ASP A 308 2.37 -15.22 -3.25
C ASP A 308 2.55 -16.30 -2.17
N ASP A 309 2.74 -17.55 -2.58
CA ASP A 309 2.75 -18.73 -1.71
C ASP A 309 4.16 -19.29 -1.40
N PHE A 310 5.21 -18.51 -1.64
CA PHE A 310 6.59 -18.97 -1.45
C PHE A 310 7.02 -19.10 0.01
N VAL A 311 6.26 -18.56 0.96
CA VAL A 311 6.39 -18.77 2.41
C VAL A 311 5.01 -18.92 3.07
N PRO A 312 4.90 -19.69 4.17
CA PRO A 312 3.66 -19.71 4.96
C PRO A 312 3.55 -18.42 5.77
N TYR A 313 2.58 -17.57 5.40
CA TYR A 313 2.23 -16.38 6.17
C TYR A 313 1.35 -16.71 7.39
N PRO A 314 1.32 -15.85 8.41
CA PRO A 314 0.34 -15.95 9.47
C PRO A 314 -1.09 -15.86 8.94
N VAL A 315 -2.00 -16.61 9.54
CA VAL A 315 -3.44 -16.55 9.22
C VAL A 315 -4.07 -15.32 9.87
N CYS A 316 -4.84 -14.55 9.11
CA CYS A 316 -5.56 -13.37 9.56
C CYS A 316 -7.08 -13.68 9.56
N ASP A 317 -7.55 -14.34 10.62
CA ASP A 317 -8.93 -14.83 10.72
C ASP A 317 -9.82 -14.05 11.72
N SER A 318 -9.24 -13.08 12.43
CA SER A 318 -9.96 -12.26 13.40
C SER A 318 -10.48 -10.97 12.79
N ASN A 319 -11.74 -10.66 13.05
CA ASN A 319 -12.39 -9.40 12.69
C ASN A 319 -12.59 -8.45 13.90
N ASP A 320 -11.95 -8.73 15.04
CA ASP A 320 -12.11 -7.94 16.26
C ASP A 320 -11.66 -6.50 16.11
N LEU A 321 -10.68 -6.25 15.20
CA LEU A 321 -10.11 -4.93 14.92
C LEU A 321 -10.61 -4.34 13.59
N GLU A 322 -11.61 -4.94 12.97
CA GLU A 322 -12.23 -4.37 11.78
C GLU A 322 -12.83 -3.00 12.11
N TYR A 323 -12.50 -1.99 11.30
CA TYR A 323 -12.81 -0.59 11.59
C TYR A 323 -14.29 -0.33 11.90
N TYR A 324 -15.20 -0.92 11.12
CA TYR A 324 -16.64 -0.71 11.30
C TYR A 324 -17.16 -1.34 12.59
N ARG A 325 -16.60 -2.48 13.01
CA ARG A 325 -17.00 -3.15 14.26
C ARG A 325 -16.54 -2.37 15.49
N ILE A 326 -15.26 -1.97 15.52
CA ILE A 326 -14.72 -1.19 16.65
C ILE A 326 -15.46 0.14 16.85
N ASN A 327 -15.85 0.78 15.76
CA ASN A 327 -16.52 2.08 15.83
C ASN A 327 -18.05 1.95 15.94
N GLY A 328 -18.61 0.74 16.04
CA GLY A 328 -20.05 0.51 16.11
C GLY A 328 -20.79 0.95 14.86
N LEU A 329 -20.14 0.78 13.69
CA LEU A 329 -20.63 1.12 12.35
C LEU A 329 -20.89 -0.12 11.49
N TYR A 330 -20.84 -1.32 12.10
CA TYR A 330 -21.17 -2.59 11.49
C TYR A 330 -22.55 -3.06 11.96
N TYR A 331 -23.46 -3.29 11.03
CA TYR A 331 -24.87 -3.58 11.32
C TYR A 331 -25.31 -4.94 10.77
N GLU A 332 -25.89 -5.76 11.65
CA GLU A 332 -26.54 -7.02 11.29
C GLU A 332 -28.04 -6.82 10.95
N THR A 333 -28.61 -5.69 11.38
CA THR A 333 -29.98 -5.30 11.14
C THR A 333 -30.02 -3.82 10.79
N PHE A 334 -31.05 -3.39 10.05
CA PHE A 334 -31.24 -1.97 9.74
C PHE A 334 -32.15 -1.29 10.77
N ASP A 335 -31.59 -0.35 11.54
CA ASP A 335 -32.34 0.56 12.41
C ASP A 335 -32.10 1.99 11.94
N GLU A 336 -33.15 2.57 11.33
CA GLU A 336 -33.10 3.92 10.72
C GLU A 336 -32.78 4.98 11.76
N ASN A 337 -33.35 4.88 12.98
CA ASN A 337 -33.12 5.87 14.03
C ASN A 337 -31.70 5.80 14.59
N GLU A 338 -31.21 4.59 14.84
CA GLU A 338 -29.84 4.41 15.37
C GLU A 338 -28.80 4.96 14.37
N ILE A 339 -28.93 4.65 13.08
CA ILE A 339 -28.01 5.10 12.05
C ILE A 339 -28.07 6.64 11.93
N TYR A 340 -29.27 7.22 11.97
CA TYR A 340 -29.43 8.68 11.93
C TYR A 340 -28.77 9.37 13.13
N GLU A 341 -28.94 8.84 14.35
CA GLU A 341 -28.28 9.39 15.54
C GLU A 341 -26.75 9.28 15.45
N LYS A 342 -26.23 8.20 14.86
CA LYS A 342 -24.78 8.05 14.58
C LYS A 342 -24.28 9.09 13.56
N MET A 343 -25.04 9.34 12.50
CA MET A 343 -24.71 10.40 11.53
C MET A 343 -24.64 11.77 12.21
N LYS A 344 -25.63 12.09 13.06
CA LYS A 344 -25.63 13.35 13.80
C LYS A 344 -24.43 13.47 14.74
N ALA A 345 -24.14 12.40 15.49
CA ALA A 345 -22.98 12.38 16.38
C ALA A 345 -21.65 12.61 15.62
N GLY A 346 -21.50 12.04 14.43
CA GLY A 346 -20.36 12.30 13.54
C GLY A 346 -20.28 13.78 13.11
N ILE A 347 -21.41 14.38 12.73
CA ILE A 347 -21.51 15.80 12.37
C ILE A 347 -21.15 16.71 13.55
N GLU A 348 -21.62 16.40 14.76
CA GLU A 348 -21.31 17.14 15.97
C GLU A 348 -19.82 17.05 16.37
N GLN A 349 -19.16 15.96 16.01
CA GLN A 349 -17.72 15.75 16.19
C GLN A 349 -16.87 16.29 15.01
N GLU A 350 -17.49 17.04 14.11
CA GLU A 350 -16.84 17.63 12.95
C GLU A 350 -16.23 16.61 11.97
N GLN A 351 -16.77 15.39 11.95
CA GLN A 351 -16.34 14.38 10.99
C GLN A 351 -16.82 14.76 9.58
N GLU A 352 -15.92 14.75 8.62
CA GLU A 352 -16.22 15.06 7.21
C GLU A 352 -16.76 13.85 6.45
N MET A 353 -16.58 12.65 7.02
CA MET A 353 -17.04 11.40 6.45
C MET A 353 -17.81 10.58 7.50
N PHE A 354 -18.90 9.96 7.03
CA PHE A 354 -19.58 8.87 7.74
C PHE A 354 -19.59 7.63 6.87
N ALA A 355 -19.10 6.50 7.40
CA ALA A 355 -19.08 5.25 6.67
C ALA A 355 -19.73 4.14 7.50
N ILE A 356 -20.47 3.24 6.84
CA ILE A 356 -21.24 2.18 7.50
C ILE A 356 -21.17 0.89 6.68
N ARG A 357 -21.09 -0.26 7.35
CA ARG A 357 -21.04 -1.58 6.75
C ARG A 357 -22.16 -2.47 7.25
N PHE A 358 -22.69 -3.33 6.38
CA PHE A 358 -23.74 -4.29 6.71
C PHE A 358 -23.24 -5.73 6.58
N SER A 359 -23.75 -6.62 7.45
CA SER A 359 -23.35 -8.03 7.50
C SER A 359 -23.80 -8.81 6.26
N GLU A 360 -25.02 -8.56 5.80
CA GLU A 360 -25.67 -9.33 4.74
C GLU A 360 -26.25 -8.45 3.64
N ASN A 361 -26.29 -9.01 2.43
CA ASN A 361 -26.79 -8.28 1.25
C ASN A 361 -28.26 -7.89 1.39
N ALA A 362 -29.09 -8.74 2.01
CA ALA A 362 -30.50 -8.46 2.20
C ALA A 362 -30.74 -7.23 3.10
N VAL A 363 -29.93 -7.07 4.15
CA VAL A 363 -29.99 -5.91 5.04
C VAL A 363 -29.45 -4.66 4.33
N TYR A 364 -28.31 -4.81 3.63
CA TYR A 364 -27.66 -3.75 2.89
C TYR A 364 -28.57 -3.12 1.83
N GLU A 365 -29.24 -3.90 0.98
CA GLU A 365 -30.09 -3.36 -0.09
C GLU A 365 -31.27 -2.54 0.46
N VAL A 366 -31.88 -2.99 1.54
CA VAL A 366 -32.95 -2.22 2.22
C VAL A 366 -32.38 -0.95 2.84
N ALA A 367 -31.24 -1.04 3.51
CA ALA A 367 -30.59 0.08 4.18
C ALA A 367 -30.14 1.12 3.16
N LYS A 368 -29.51 0.67 2.03
CA LYS A 368 -28.97 1.55 0.99
C LYS A 368 -30.04 2.51 0.45
N GLU A 369 -31.21 2.00 0.06
CA GLU A 369 -32.32 2.82 -0.42
C GLU A 369 -32.74 3.86 0.63
N LYS A 370 -32.93 3.42 1.89
CA LYS A 370 -33.37 4.30 2.97
C LYS A 370 -32.35 5.34 3.38
N ILE A 371 -31.08 4.95 3.42
CA ILE A 371 -29.98 5.87 3.77
C ILE A 371 -29.87 6.95 2.70
N ILE A 372 -29.80 6.56 1.42
CA ILE A 372 -29.60 7.50 0.32
C ILE A 372 -30.79 8.43 0.18
N ASP A 373 -32.03 7.92 0.17
CA ASP A 373 -33.20 8.71 -0.13
C ASP A 373 -33.70 9.53 1.07
N ASN A 374 -33.48 9.06 2.30
CA ASN A 374 -34.06 9.68 3.49
C ASN A 374 -33.02 10.22 4.47
N LEU A 375 -32.05 9.37 4.92
CA LEU A 375 -31.18 9.74 6.03
C LEU A 375 -30.12 10.77 5.64
N ILE A 376 -29.52 10.63 4.46
CA ILE A 376 -28.54 11.62 3.99
C ILE A 376 -29.15 13.02 3.88
N PRO A 377 -30.31 13.23 3.22
CA PRO A 377 -30.95 14.54 3.19
C PRO A 377 -31.30 15.10 4.58
N GLN A 378 -31.75 14.24 5.51
CA GLN A 378 -32.08 14.67 6.88
C GLN A 378 -30.79 15.06 7.66
N ALA A 379 -29.72 14.30 7.53
CA ALA A 379 -28.44 14.61 8.16
C ALA A 379 -27.81 15.88 7.55
N ALA A 380 -27.94 16.08 6.23
CA ALA A 380 -27.51 17.31 5.57
C ALA A 380 -28.27 18.55 6.12
N GLN A 381 -29.60 18.46 6.30
CA GLN A 381 -30.36 19.50 6.94
C GLN A 381 -29.95 19.75 8.39
N PHE A 382 -29.70 18.67 9.16
CA PHE A 382 -29.17 18.81 10.52
C PHE A 382 -27.82 19.53 10.53
N LEU A 383 -26.92 19.24 9.59
CA LEU A 383 -25.61 19.90 9.47
C LEU A 383 -25.76 21.40 9.18
N VAL A 384 -26.70 21.79 8.27
CA VAL A 384 -27.02 23.20 7.96
C VAL A 384 -27.47 23.91 9.24
N ASP A 385 -28.42 23.33 9.97
CA ASP A 385 -28.99 23.93 11.17
C ASP A 385 -27.96 24.01 12.31
N PHE A 386 -27.15 22.93 12.52
CA PHE A 386 -26.16 22.86 13.57
C PHE A 386 -25.01 23.86 13.40
N ARG A 387 -24.49 23.98 12.17
CA ARG A 387 -23.37 24.90 11.86
C ARG A 387 -23.82 26.28 11.38
N GLN A 388 -25.14 26.53 11.27
CA GLN A 388 -25.73 27.77 10.76
C GLN A 388 -25.22 28.14 9.36
N LEU A 389 -25.16 27.15 8.47
CA LEU A 389 -24.73 27.30 7.08
C LEU A 389 -25.92 27.76 6.21
N GLU A 390 -25.64 28.39 5.07
CA GLU A 390 -26.67 28.70 4.06
C GLU A 390 -27.05 27.45 3.26
N GLU A 391 -26.04 26.60 2.94
CA GLU A 391 -26.22 25.35 2.24
C GLU A 391 -25.09 24.36 2.63
N VAL A 392 -25.30 23.08 2.41
CA VAL A 392 -24.30 22.05 2.49
C VAL A 392 -24.35 21.21 1.23
N LYS A 393 -23.18 20.82 0.73
CA LYS A 393 -23.06 19.81 -0.32
C LYS A 393 -22.68 18.49 0.31
N TYR A 394 -23.15 17.42 -0.27
CA TYR A 394 -22.73 16.08 0.09
C TYR A 394 -22.60 15.22 -1.14
N THR A 395 -21.76 14.19 -1.04
CA THR A 395 -21.74 13.08 -1.99
C THR A 395 -21.69 11.77 -1.22
N TYR A 396 -21.91 10.67 -1.92
CA TYR A 396 -21.78 9.35 -1.32
C TYR A 396 -21.17 8.38 -2.32
N ALA A 397 -20.50 7.34 -1.79
CA ALA A 397 -20.01 6.19 -2.54
C ALA A 397 -20.57 4.91 -1.93
N VAL A 398 -20.77 3.90 -2.76
CA VAL A 398 -21.24 2.58 -2.34
C VAL A 398 -20.29 1.50 -2.87
N ASP A 399 -19.94 0.54 -2.02
CA ASP A 399 -19.36 -0.73 -2.45
C ASP A 399 -20.37 -1.85 -2.21
N ASP A 400 -21.07 -2.26 -3.28
CA ASP A 400 -22.10 -3.29 -3.23
C ASP A 400 -21.51 -4.67 -2.88
N ARG A 401 -20.24 -4.94 -3.20
CA ARG A 401 -19.59 -6.23 -2.89
C ARG A 401 -19.27 -6.34 -1.41
N LYS A 402 -18.75 -5.24 -0.82
CA LYS A 402 -18.38 -5.18 0.60
C LYS A 402 -19.52 -4.67 1.48
N ARG A 403 -20.64 -4.25 0.87
CA ARG A 403 -21.86 -3.75 1.55
C ARG A 403 -21.59 -2.52 2.41
N ILE A 404 -20.85 -1.56 1.83
CA ILE A 404 -20.44 -0.32 2.50
C ILE A 404 -21.12 0.87 1.83
N ILE A 405 -21.51 1.84 2.64
CA ILE A 405 -21.97 3.17 2.21
C ILE A 405 -21.08 4.20 2.89
N MET A 406 -20.45 5.05 2.10
CA MET A 406 -19.65 6.18 2.57
C MET A 406 -20.34 7.48 2.17
N ILE A 407 -20.44 8.43 3.09
CA ILE A 407 -21.10 9.72 2.92
C ILE A 407 -20.11 10.81 3.27
N PHE A 408 -20.03 11.83 2.44
CA PHE A 408 -19.08 12.93 2.56
C PHE A 408 -19.81 14.26 2.63
N TRP A 409 -19.44 15.07 3.62
CA TRP A 409 -20.03 16.37 3.87
C TRP A 409 -19.07 17.48 3.44
N TYR A 410 -19.56 18.43 2.63
CA TYR A 410 -18.81 19.59 2.21
C TYR A 410 -19.50 20.85 2.76
N SER A 411 -18.82 21.61 3.58
CA SER A 411 -19.32 22.87 4.14
C SER A 411 -18.66 24.07 3.48
#